data_dac2401b4569e5a8288a8afa7279d479
#
_entry.id   dac2401b4569e5a8288a8afa7279d479
#
_cell.length_a   1.000
_cell.length_b   1.000
_cell.length_c   1.000
_cell.angle_alpha   90.00
_cell.angle_beta   90.00
_cell.angle_gamma   90.00
#
_symmetry.space_group_name_H-M   'P 1'
#
loop_
_entity.id
_entity.type
_entity.pdbx_description
1 polymer ?
#
loop_
_entity_poly.entity_id
_entity_poly.type
_entity_poly.pdbx_seq_one_letter_code
_entity_poly.pdbx_strand_id
1 'polypeptide(L)'
;GSEMCIRDSSYKPAEYREWLRVKSNVGRLLGKTLYAFVSLPLLLLGGRGCLIAACLLNVMTILVNKPRHAKKPLVYTARVKRMLVTTGILFAVAAIAAAVLTAALSGVLSGSMWKNTGAFVLAVLFVLIPVCVLLVNRLNHPIEQGINRHYINDAARILKEMPNLTVIGVTGSYGKTSVKYFLSKLLSTQFSVLHTPGNYNTTLGVVRTIREQMKSFHEIFICEMGAREVGDIKEICDLVHPRYGIITSIGPQHLQSFHSIENIIHTKFELADAIGDDGKVFLNYDNCLLYTSDAADE
;
A
#
# COMPACT_ATOMS: atom_id res chain seq x y z
N GLY A 1 4.19 -16.23 7.43
CA GLY A 1 2.86 -15.74 7.86
C GLY A 1 2.84 -14.38 8.54
N SER A 2 3.95 -13.86 9.08
CA SER A 2 4.01 -12.56 9.76
C SER A 2 4.56 -11.43 8.87
N GLU A 3 4.78 -11.71 7.62
CA GLU A 3 5.38 -10.80 6.63
C GLU A 3 4.34 -10.11 5.76
N MET A 4 3.07 -10.38 6.04
CA MET A 4 1.93 -9.66 5.53
C MET A 4 1.73 -8.31 6.23
N CYS A 5 2.74 -7.74 6.84
CA CYS A 5 2.55 -6.58 7.68
C CYS A 5 2.00 -5.39 6.89
N ILE A 6 2.84 -4.53 6.41
CA ILE A 6 2.46 -3.24 5.84
C ILE A 6 2.49 -3.31 4.32
N ARG A 7 3.28 -4.22 3.79
CA ARG A 7 3.48 -4.38 2.36
C ARG A 7 2.27 -4.98 1.66
N ASP A 8 1.62 -5.98 2.28
CA ASP A 8 0.47 -6.66 1.69
C ASP A 8 -0.83 -5.85 1.89
N SER A 9 -0.85 -4.96 2.89
CA SER A 9 -1.88 -3.92 3.07
C SER A 9 -1.64 -2.70 2.17
N SER A 10 -0.76 -2.80 1.16
CA SER A 10 -0.43 -1.69 0.26
C SER A 10 -0.09 -0.37 0.99
N TYR A 11 0.37 -0.47 2.25
CA TYR A 11 0.60 0.65 3.18
C TYR A 11 -0.66 1.47 3.52
N LYS A 12 -1.86 0.94 3.25
CA LYS A 12 -3.12 1.60 3.64
C LYS A 12 -3.37 1.41 5.15
N PRO A 13 -3.56 2.50 5.93
CA PRO A 13 -3.75 2.40 7.38
C PRO A 13 -5.01 1.62 7.79
N ALA A 14 -6.05 1.64 6.94
CA ALA A 14 -7.29 0.92 7.18
C ALA A 14 -7.08 -0.60 7.13
N GLU A 15 -6.47 -1.11 6.07
CA GLU A 15 -6.17 -2.53 5.91
C GLU A 15 -5.22 -3.06 7.00
N TYR A 16 -4.23 -2.24 7.39
CA TYR A 16 -3.34 -2.60 8.48
C TYR A 16 -4.04 -2.65 9.83
N ARG A 17 -5.00 -1.76 10.10
CA ARG A 17 -5.84 -1.81 11.31
C ARG A 17 -6.73 -3.06 11.33
N GLU A 18 -7.31 -3.41 10.19
CA GLU A 18 -8.11 -4.64 10.06
C GLU A 18 -7.24 -5.88 10.28
N TRP A 19 -6.05 -5.92 9.70
CA TRP A 19 -5.07 -6.98 9.95
C TRP A 19 -4.73 -7.10 11.45
N LEU A 20 -4.56 -6.00 12.18
CA LEU A 20 -4.34 -5.99 13.62
C LEU A 20 -5.54 -6.49 14.42
N ARG A 21 -6.78 -6.33 13.93
CA ARG A 21 -7.99 -6.83 14.61
C ARG A 21 -8.11 -8.36 14.60
N VAL A 22 -7.44 -9.02 13.69
CA VAL A 22 -7.45 -10.49 13.61
C VAL A 22 -6.67 -11.07 14.80
N LYS A 23 -7.38 -11.75 15.71
CA LYS A 23 -6.81 -12.33 16.95
C LYS A 23 -5.54 -13.15 16.73
N SER A 24 -5.48 -13.93 15.65
CA SER A 24 -4.30 -14.74 15.30
C SER A 24 -3.06 -13.90 14.96
N ASN A 25 -3.22 -12.71 14.41
CA ASN A 25 -2.13 -11.81 14.07
C ASN A 25 -1.61 -11.09 15.33
N VAL A 26 -2.52 -10.63 16.19
CA VAL A 26 -2.17 -10.04 17.48
C VAL A 26 -1.46 -11.08 18.35
N GLY A 27 -1.95 -12.31 18.43
CA GLY A 27 -1.30 -13.39 19.17
C GLY A 27 0.12 -13.68 18.68
N ARG A 28 0.36 -13.64 17.35
CA ARG A 28 1.71 -13.78 16.80
C ARG A 28 2.63 -12.60 17.14
N LEU A 29 2.11 -11.38 17.11
CA LEU A 29 2.86 -10.19 17.50
C LEU A 29 3.21 -10.24 19.00
N LEU A 30 2.23 -10.53 19.86
CA LEU A 30 2.43 -10.68 21.30
C LEU A 30 3.43 -11.79 21.62
N GLY A 31 3.34 -12.95 20.94
CA GLY A 31 4.32 -14.03 21.08
C GLY A 31 5.74 -13.61 20.72
N LYS A 32 5.90 -12.76 19.69
CA LYS A 32 7.20 -12.22 19.30
C LYS A 32 7.76 -11.18 20.27
N THR A 33 6.91 -10.50 21.02
CA THR A 33 7.30 -9.47 22.00
C THR A 33 7.23 -9.97 23.44
N LEU A 34 6.91 -11.27 23.66
CA LEU A 34 6.71 -11.85 24.98
C LEU A 34 7.88 -11.57 25.93
N TYR A 35 9.12 -11.78 25.48
CA TYR A 35 10.30 -11.53 26.31
C TYR A 35 10.46 -10.04 26.65
N ALA A 36 10.08 -9.14 25.75
CA ALA A 36 10.05 -7.71 26.01
C ALA A 36 8.98 -7.37 27.07
N PHE A 37 7.80 -7.98 27.02
CA PHE A 37 6.76 -7.83 28.05
C PHE A 37 7.24 -8.30 29.41
N VAL A 38 7.91 -9.45 29.49
CA VAL A 38 8.47 -9.98 30.75
C VAL A 38 9.60 -9.09 31.31
N SER A 39 10.31 -8.36 30.43
CA SER A 39 11.35 -7.43 30.88
C SER A 39 10.82 -6.16 31.57
N LEU A 40 9.57 -5.76 31.30
CA LEU A 40 8.98 -4.53 31.87
C LEU A 40 8.92 -4.53 33.42
N PRO A 41 8.36 -5.56 34.10
CA PRO A 41 8.34 -5.59 35.55
C PRO A 41 9.75 -5.67 36.16
N LEU A 42 10.72 -6.32 35.53
CA LEU A 42 12.10 -6.37 35.97
C LEU A 42 12.74 -4.97 35.98
N LEU A 43 12.43 -4.12 35.01
CA LEU A 43 12.91 -2.74 34.97
C LEU A 43 12.29 -1.88 36.07
N LEU A 44 11.04 -2.15 36.50
CA LEU A 44 10.35 -1.46 37.57
C LEU A 44 10.88 -1.86 38.94
N LEU A 45 11.29 -3.12 39.17
CA LEU A 45 11.85 -3.60 40.42
C LEU A 45 13.17 -2.92 40.78
N GLY A 46 13.87 -2.38 39.78
CA GLY A 46 15.15 -1.69 39.98
C GLY A 46 16.32 -2.64 40.26
N GLY A 47 17.52 -2.04 40.40
CA GLY A 47 18.75 -2.80 40.64
C GLY A 47 19.49 -3.23 39.36
N ARG A 48 20.83 -3.38 39.50
CA ARG A 48 21.70 -3.73 38.35
C ARG A 48 21.41 -5.11 37.78
N GLY A 49 21.07 -6.10 38.61
CA GLY A 49 20.74 -7.45 38.19
C GLY A 49 19.46 -7.49 37.33
N CYS A 50 18.42 -6.76 37.77
CA CYS A 50 17.16 -6.67 36.98
C CYS A 50 17.36 -5.97 35.63
N LEU A 51 18.22 -4.94 35.58
CA LEU A 51 18.55 -4.28 34.32
C LEU A 51 19.26 -5.22 33.36
N ILE A 52 20.27 -5.98 33.83
CA ILE A 52 20.99 -6.97 33.04
C ILE A 52 20.01 -8.05 32.50
N ALA A 53 19.15 -8.59 33.37
CA ALA A 53 18.16 -9.58 32.99
C ALA A 53 17.18 -9.04 31.95
N ALA A 54 16.70 -7.81 32.09
CA ALA A 54 15.83 -7.15 31.10
C ALA A 54 16.53 -6.94 29.77
N CYS A 55 17.81 -6.52 29.76
CA CYS A 55 18.60 -6.40 28.54
C CYS A 55 18.76 -7.75 27.84
N LEU A 56 19.09 -8.83 28.58
CA LEU A 56 19.19 -10.17 28.01
C LEU A 56 17.89 -10.64 27.40
N LEU A 57 16.74 -10.42 28.04
CA LEU A 57 15.42 -10.75 27.49
C LEU A 57 15.12 -9.99 26.21
N ASN A 58 15.48 -8.71 26.12
CA ASN A 58 15.30 -7.93 24.88
C ASN A 58 16.24 -8.41 23.76
N VAL A 59 17.48 -8.77 24.07
CA VAL A 59 18.41 -9.41 23.11
C VAL A 59 17.82 -10.74 22.63
N MET A 60 17.29 -11.56 23.52
CA MET A 60 16.62 -12.83 23.16
C MET A 60 15.42 -12.57 22.23
N THR A 61 14.63 -11.51 22.47
CA THR A 61 13.55 -11.13 21.56
C THR A 61 14.07 -10.89 20.14
N ILE A 62 15.19 -10.19 19.98
CA ILE A 62 15.81 -9.92 18.69
C ILE A 62 16.30 -11.22 18.02
N LEU A 63 16.98 -12.08 18.78
CA LEU A 63 17.56 -13.32 18.28
C LEU A 63 16.49 -14.34 17.83
N VAL A 64 15.42 -14.49 18.63
CA VAL A 64 14.31 -15.41 18.34
C VAL A 64 13.49 -14.92 17.15
N ASN A 65 13.38 -13.61 16.98
CA ASN A 65 12.60 -13.01 15.89
C ASN A 65 13.41 -12.75 14.61
N LYS A 66 14.59 -13.36 14.46
CA LYS A 66 15.32 -13.28 13.19
C LYS A 66 14.39 -13.58 12.00
N PRO A 67 14.42 -12.77 10.95
CA PRO A 67 13.59 -13.02 9.77
C PRO A 67 13.97 -14.39 9.18
N ARG A 68 13.00 -15.32 9.16
CA ARG A 68 13.13 -16.56 8.39
C ARG A 68 13.01 -16.20 6.92
N HIS A 69 13.60 -17.00 6.03
CA HIS A 69 13.60 -16.77 4.59
C HIS A 69 12.24 -16.28 4.08
N ALA A 70 12.18 -15.04 3.65
CA ALA A 70 10.98 -14.48 3.06
C ALA A 70 10.82 -15.02 1.63
N LYS A 71 9.59 -15.36 1.21
CA LYS A 71 9.30 -15.79 -0.16
C LYS A 71 9.75 -14.75 -1.22
N LYS A 72 9.83 -13.48 -0.82
CA LYS A 72 10.36 -12.38 -1.64
C LYS A 72 11.31 -11.55 -0.79
N PRO A 73 12.51 -11.19 -1.28
CA PRO A 73 13.45 -10.35 -0.55
C PRO A 73 12.85 -8.98 -0.24
N LEU A 74 13.23 -8.41 0.90
CA LEU A 74 12.85 -7.04 1.26
C LEU A 74 13.60 -6.06 0.37
N VAL A 75 12.86 -5.28 -0.41
CA VAL A 75 13.41 -4.21 -1.23
C VAL A 75 13.25 -2.90 -0.48
N TYR A 76 14.37 -2.21 -0.21
CA TYR A 76 14.39 -0.92 0.44
C TYR A 76 13.99 0.19 -0.54
N THR A 77 12.70 0.30 -0.82
CA THR A 77 12.15 1.40 -1.62
C THR A 77 12.32 2.75 -0.91
N ALA A 78 12.23 3.86 -1.64
CA ALA A 78 12.31 5.20 -1.06
C ALA A 78 11.26 5.41 0.05
N ARG A 79 10.06 4.83 -0.09
CA ARG A 79 9.00 4.85 0.92
C ARG A 79 9.43 4.12 2.20
N VAL A 80 9.98 2.92 2.08
CA VAL A 80 10.49 2.15 3.24
C VAL A 80 11.61 2.90 3.93
N LYS A 81 12.53 3.52 3.18
CA LYS A 81 13.60 4.35 3.76
C LYS A 81 13.04 5.52 4.57
N ARG A 82 12.05 6.26 4.03
CA ARG A 82 11.38 7.35 4.76
C ARG A 82 10.73 6.84 6.04
N MET A 83 10.00 5.72 5.98
CA MET A 83 9.38 5.12 7.17
C MET A 83 10.43 4.75 8.23
N LEU A 84 11.57 4.18 7.85
CA LEU A 84 12.67 3.85 8.77
C LEU A 84 13.26 5.11 9.40
N VAL A 85 13.50 6.16 8.62
CA VAL A 85 14.00 7.46 9.14
C VAL A 85 13.00 8.06 10.13
N THR A 86 11.71 8.13 9.79
CA THR A 86 10.67 8.66 10.69
C THR A 86 10.58 7.83 11.98
N THR A 87 10.69 6.50 11.86
CA THR A 87 10.74 5.62 13.04
C THR A 87 11.96 5.91 13.90
N GLY A 88 13.14 6.05 13.30
CA GLY A 88 14.37 6.40 14.00
C GLY A 88 14.27 7.74 14.74
N ILE A 89 13.70 8.76 14.10
CA ILE A 89 13.45 10.07 14.72
C ILE A 89 12.49 9.94 15.89
N LEU A 90 11.38 9.18 15.74
CA LEU A 90 10.41 8.95 16.81
C LEU A 90 11.08 8.31 18.03
N PHE A 91 11.91 7.28 17.82
CA PHE A 91 12.66 6.63 18.90
C PHE A 91 13.70 7.56 19.54
N ALA A 92 14.41 8.37 18.76
CA ALA A 92 15.38 9.34 19.27
C ALA A 92 14.70 10.40 20.15
N VAL A 93 13.57 10.97 19.69
CA VAL A 93 12.78 11.93 20.47
C VAL A 93 12.28 11.30 21.78
N ALA A 94 11.78 10.07 21.72
CA ALA A 94 11.31 9.36 22.90
C ALA A 94 12.47 9.05 23.87
N ALA A 95 13.65 8.70 23.38
CA ALA A 95 14.84 8.48 24.21
C ALA A 95 15.29 9.78 24.92
N ILE A 96 15.30 10.90 24.19
CA ILE A 96 15.62 12.22 24.76
C ILE A 96 14.57 12.61 25.83
N ALA A 97 13.28 12.45 25.53
CA ALA A 97 12.21 12.74 26.47
C ALA A 97 12.32 11.86 27.75
N ALA A 98 12.64 10.56 27.58
CA ALA A 98 12.87 9.66 28.71
C ALA A 98 14.08 10.07 29.51
N ALA A 99 15.18 10.50 28.88
CA ALA A 99 16.37 11.00 29.58
C ALA A 99 16.08 12.28 30.39
N VAL A 100 15.38 13.24 29.78
CA VAL A 100 14.95 14.48 30.45
C VAL A 100 14.03 14.19 31.64
N LEU A 101 13.04 13.31 31.43
CA LEU A 101 12.13 12.89 32.50
C LEU A 101 12.88 12.22 33.67
N THR A 102 13.83 11.34 33.36
CA THR A 102 14.68 10.66 34.35
C THR A 102 15.51 11.68 35.14
N ALA A 103 16.12 12.65 34.46
CA ALA A 103 16.88 13.72 35.09
C ALA A 103 16.01 14.61 35.98
N ALA A 104 14.82 15.00 35.55
CA ALA A 104 13.87 15.80 36.31
C ALA A 104 13.38 15.04 37.58
N LEU A 105 13.06 13.77 37.47
CA LEU A 105 12.61 12.93 38.58
C LEU A 105 13.72 12.60 39.57
N SER A 106 14.99 12.63 39.15
CA SER A 106 16.13 12.35 40.02
C SER A 106 16.27 13.32 41.18
N GLY A 107 15.80 14.55 41.03
CA GLY A 107 15.79 15.57 42.06
C GLY A 107 14.61 15.47 43.07
N VAL A 108 13.57 14.69 42.71
CA VAL A 108 12.30 14.63 43.45
C VAL A 108 12.12 13.27 44.14
N LEU A 109 12.57 12.18 43.53
CA LEU A 109 12.37 10.81 44.00
C LEU A 109 13.68 10.23 44.55
N SER A 110 13.71 9.91 45.85
CA SER A 110 14.78 9.15 46.44
C SER A 110 14.54 7.66 46.30
N GLY A 111 15.41 6.97 45.52
CA GLY A 111 15.33 5.51 45.37
C GLY A 111 15.94 4.99 44.06
N SER A 112 16.05 3.68 43.93
CA SER A 112 16.62 3.04 42.74
C SER A 112 15.63 2.93 41.56
N MET A 113 14.34 3.08 41.79
CA MET A 113 13.27 2.88 40.79
C MET A 113 13.36 3.85 39.61
N TRP A 114 13.66 5.14 39.85
CA TRP A 114 13.75 6.14 38.79
C TRP A 114 14.95 5.93 37.85
N LYS A 115 16.02 5.26 38.33
CA LYS A 115 17.23 5.00 37.51
C LYS A 115 16.95 4.19 36.27
N ASN A 116 15.90 3.37 36.28
CA ASN A 116 15.52 2.50 35.13
C ASN A 116 14.35 3.06 34.31
N THR A 117 13.82 4.25 34.66
CA THR A 117 12.65 4.82 33.96
C THR A 117 12.89 5.00 32.48
N GLY A 118 14.08 5.44 32.07
CA GLY A 118 14.43 5.58 30.67
C GLY A 118 14.43 4.24 29.91
N ALA A 119 15.01 3.21 30.53
CA ALA A 119 15.02 1.86 29.96
C ALA A 119 13.59 1.27 29.87
N PHE A 120 12.76 1.53 30.87
CA PHE A 120 11.35 1.13 30.89
C PHE A 120 10.57 1.78 29.74
N VAL A 121 10.71 3.11 29.55
CA VAL A 121 10.04 3.82 28.43
C VAL A 121 10.47 3.26 27.07
N LEU A 122 11.76 3.00 26.87
CA LEU A 122 12.24 2.41 25.63
C LEU A 122 11.71 0.99 25.40
N ALA A 123 11.62 0.17 26.48
CA ALA A 123 11.04 -1.17 26.40
C ALA A 123 9.54 -1.13 26.05
N VAL A 124 8.78 -0.19 26.62
CA VAL A 124 7.36 0.03 26.28
C VAL A 124 7.22 0.42 24.80
N LEU A 125 8.04 1.33 24.30
CA LEU A 125 8.04 1.71 22.89
C LEU A 125 8.36 0.53 21.99
N PHE A 126 9.30 -0.33 22.38
CA PHE A 126 9.63 -1.55 21.62
C PHE A 126 8.42 -2.49 21.52
N VAL A 127 7.69 -2.68 22.62
CA VAL A 127 6.44 -3.47 22.62
C VAL A 127 5.36 -2.84 21.74
N LEU A 128 5.29 -1.50 21.72
CA LEU A 128 4.32 -0.74 20.96
C LEU A 128 4.73 -0.53 19.48
N ILE A 129 5.82 -1.11 18.99
CA ILE A 129 6.26 -0.97 17.59
C ILE A 129 5.12 -1.13 16.58
N PRO A 130 4.21 -2.14 16.69
CA PRO A 130 3.12 -2.27 15.72
C PRO A 130 2.18 -1.06 15.69
N VAL A 131 1.98 -0.41 16.84
CA VAL A 131 1.18 0.82 16.94
C VAL A 131 1.98 2.04 16.45
N CYS A 132 3.28 2.10 16.77
CA CYS A 132 4.18 3.14 16.28
C CYS A 132 4.23 3.17 14.75
N VAL A 133 4.16 2.02 14.11
CA VAL A 133 4.10 1.93 12.64
C VAL A 133 2.84 2.61 12.06
N LEU A 134 1.69 2.50 12.73
CA LEU A 134 0.48 3.25 12.32
C LEU A 134 0.71 4.76 12.41
N LEU A 135 1.31 5.22 13.51
CA LEU A 135 1.63 6.63 13.69
C LEU A 135 2.62 7.13 12.63
N VAL A 136 3.69 6.39 12.39
CA VAL A 136 4.69 6.69 11.35
C VAL A 136 4.06 6.75 9.96
N ASN A 137 3.18 5.80 9.64
CA ASN A 137 2.47 5.81 8.36
C ASN A 137 1.56 7.03 8.22
N ARG A 138 0.87 7.42 9.32
CA ARG A 138 0.02 8.62 9.35
C ARG A 138 0.84 9.91 9.18
N LEU A 139 2.00 10.00 9.84
CA LEU A 139 2.90 11.15 9.72
C LEU A 139 3.51 11.29 8.31
N ASN A 140 3.84 10.17 7.67
CA ASN A 140 4.39 10.18 6.32
C ASN A 140 3.31 10.33 5.22
N HIS A 141 2.03 10.12 5.55
CA HIS A 141 0.93 10.15 4.58
C HIS A 141 0.87 11.44 3.73
N PRO A 142 0.95 12.67 4.30
CA PRO A 142 0.92 13.88 3.49
C PRO A 142 2.11 14.01 2.54
N ILE A 143 3.28 13.54 2.97
CA ILE A 143 4.50 13.53 2.13
C ILE A 143 4.30 12.56 0.96
N GLU A 144 3.79 11.36 1.23
CA GLU A 144 3.52 10.36 0.18
C GLU A 144 2.46 10.84 -0.80
N GLN A 145 1.39 11.51 -0.31
CA GLN A 145 0.38 12.12 -1.17
C GLN A 145 0.98 13.22 -2.06
N GLY A 146 1.83 14.07 -1.51
CA GLY A 146 2.52 15.10 -2.29
C GLY A 146 3.39 14.52 -3.40
N ILE A 147 4.15 13.47 -3.09
CA ILE A 147 5.00 12.75 -4.06
C ILE A 147 4.14 12.09 -5.14
N ASN A 148 3.06 11.39 -4.76
CA ASN A 148 2.15 10.74 -5.72
C ASN A 148 1.50 11.78 -6.64
N ARG A 149 0.99 12.89 -6.08
CA ARG A 149 0.41 13.99 -6.87
C ARG A 149 1.42 14.59 -7.85
N HIS A 150 2.67 14.78 -7.44
CA HIS A 150 3.72 15.24 -8.33
C HIS A 150 3.91 14.29 -9.52
N TYR A 151 3.97 12.98 -9.28
CA TYR A 151 4.13 11.99 -10.34
C TYR A 151 2.89 11.88 -11.25
N ILE A 152 1.68 11.99 -10.69
CA ILE A 152 0.42 12.03 -11.47
C ILE A 152 0.40 13.25 -12.37
N ASN A 153 0.73 14.43 -11.84
CA ASN A 153 0.77 15.68 -12.61
C ASN A 153 1.83 15.63 -13.73
N ASP A 154 2.99 15.03 -13.47
CA ASP A 154 4.04 14.86 -14.47
C ASP A 154 3.58 13.92 -15.61
N ALA A 155 2.92 12.80 -15.27
CA ALA A 155 2.33 11.90 -16.28
C ALA A 155 1.22 12.59 -17.09
N ALA A 156 0.35 13.36 -16.44
CA ALA A 156 -0.70 14.14 -17.11
C ALA A 156 -0.10 15.19 -18.07
N ARG A 157 1.03 15.82 -17.69
CA ARG A 157 1.74 16.75 -18.57
C ARG A 157 2.26 16.04 -19.82
N ILE A 158 2.88 14.86 -19.68
CA ILE A 158 3.38 14.07 -20.81
C ILE A 158 2.24 13.71 -21.76
N LEU A 159 1.09 13.26 -21.23
CA LEU A 159 -0.08 12.93 -22.06
C LEU A 159 -0.64 14.16 -22.78
N LYS A 160 -0.67 15.34 -22.11
CA LYS A 160 -1.14 16.59 -22.72
C LYS A 160 -0.26 17.05 -23.90
N GLU A 161 1.02 16.69 -23.89
CA GLU A 161 1.95 16.96 -25.01
C GLU A 161 1.72 16.03 -26.20
N MET A 162 0.79 15.05 -26.09
CA MET A 162 0.49 14.03 -27.10
C MET A 162 -1.00 14.04 -27.53
N PRO A 163 -1.50 15.12 -28.16
CA PRO A 163 -2.94 15.28 -28.46
C PRO A 163 -3.49 14.23 -29.42
N ASN A 164 -2.64 13.59 -30.22
CA ASN A 164 -3.04 12.56 -31.18
C ASN A 164 -2.97 11.13 -30.62
N LEU A 165 -2.55 10.98 -29.34
CA LEU A 165 -2.48 9.67 -28.70
C LEU A 165 -3.90 9.12 -28.47
N THR A 166 -4.17 7.94 -29.02
CA THR A 166 -5.41 7.22 -28.74
C THR A 166 -5.22 6.30 -27.55
N VAL A 167 -6.00 6.50 -26.49
CA VAL A 167 -5.95 5.67 -25.28
C VAL A 167 -7.09 4.64 -25.32
N ILE A 168 -6.74 3.38 -25.07
CA ILE A 168 -7.67 2.25 -24.95
C ILE A 168 -7.60 1.71 -23.53
N GLY A 169 -8.67 1.87 -22.75
CA GLY A 169 -8.80 1.28 -21.42
C GLY A 169 -9.23 -0.18 -21.50
N VAL A 170 -8.60 -1.05 -20.70
CA VAL A 170 -8.98 -2.47 -20.61
C VAL A 170 -9.18 -2.83 -19.15
N THR A 171 -10.43 -3.17 -18.79
CA THR A 171 -10.77 -3.59 -17.42
C THR A 171 -11.56 -4.91 -17.41
N GLY A 172 -11.86 -5.41 -16.24
CA GLY A 172 -12.63 -6.64 -16.00
C GLY A 172 -12.09 -7.42 -14.80
N SER A 173 -12.80 -8.44 -14.39
CA SER A 173 -12.34 -9.34 -13.33
C SER A 173 -11.30 -10.33 -13.85
N TYR A 174 -11.51 -10.92 -15.03
CA TYR A 174 -10.63 -11.89 -15.66
C TYR A 174 -10.32 -11.48 -17.11
N GLY A 175 -9.21 -11.96 -17.67
CA GLY A 175 -8.88 -11.80 -19.10
C GLY A 175 -8.23 -10.48 -19.49
N LYS A 176 -8.18 -9.44 -18.66
CA LYS A 176 -7.58 -8.12 -18.93
C LYS A 176 -6.21 -8.20 -19.60
N THR A 177 -5.28 -8.90 -18.94
CA THR A 177 -3.89 -9.00 -19.40
C THR A 177 -3.78 -9.72 -20.74
N SER A 178 -4.57 -10.78 -20.95
CA SER A 178 -4.61 -11.49 -22.24
C SER A 178 -5.13 -10.60 -23.36
N VAL A 179 -6.26 -9.92 -23.14
CA VAL A 179 -6.84 -8.99 -24.12
C VAL A 179 -5.86 -7.86 -24.45
N LYS A 180 -5.23 -7.27 -23.44
CA LYS A 180 -4.18 -6.25 -23.62
C LYS A 180 -3.05 -6.71 -24.55
N TYR A 181 -2.51 -7.91 -24.33
CA TYR A 181 -1.42 -8.43 -25.14
C TYR A 181 -1.87 -8.80 -26.55
N PHE A 182 -3.04 -9.42 -26.73
CA PHE A 182 -3.59 -9.71 -28.06
C PHE A 182 -3.84 -8.42 -28.84
N LEU A 183 -4.51 -7.45 -28.22
CA LEU A 183 -4.79 -6.17 -28.84
C LEU A 183 -3.50 -5.43 -29.22
N SER A 184 -2.52 -5.41 -28.31
CA SER A 184 -1.21 -4.82 -28.59
C SER A 184 -0.54 -5.48 -29.79
N LYS A 185 -0.56 -6.81 -29.87
CA LYS A 185 0.04 -7.54 -31.00
C LYS A 185 -0.64 -7.24 -32.32
N LEU A 186 -1.98 -7.17 -32.33
CA LEU A 186 -2.77 -6.86 -33.53
C LEU A 186 -2.51 -5.41 -33.99
N LEU A 187 -2.62 -4.43 -33.10
CA LEU A 187 -2.46 -3.03 -33.46
C LEU A 187 -1.02 -2.65 -33.81
N SER A 188 -0.02 -3.33 -33.24
CA SER A 188 1.40 -3.10 -33.57
C SER A 188 1.78 -3.45 -35.00
N THR A 189 0.87 -4.05 -35.79
CA THR A 189 1.08 -4.28 -37.23
C THR A 189 1.01 -3.00 -38.05
N GLN A 190 0.30 -1.97 -37.55
CA GLN A 190 0.04 -0.72 -38.25
C GLN A 190 0.38 0.53 -37.47
N PHE A 191 0.39 0.46 -36.14
CA PHE A 191 0.57 1.60 -35.24
C PHE A 191 1.74 1.41 -34.29
N SER A 192 2.28 2.50 -33.82
CA SER A 192 3.24 2.48 -32.70
C SER A 192 2.49 2.38 -31.36
N VAL A 193 2.49 1.19 -30.77
CA VAL A 193 1.68 0.85 -29.59
C VAL A 193 2.53 0.75 -28.34
N LEU A 194 2.13 1.47 -27.31
CA LEU A 194 2.57 1.23 -25.94
C LEU A 194 1.45 0.52 -25.16
N HIS A 195 1.78 -0.39 -24.28
CA HIS A 195 0.84 -0.97 -23.33
C HIS A 195 1.43 -1.02 -21.92
N THR A 196 0.59 -1.02 -20.89
CA THR A 196 1.06 -1.20 -19.50
C THR A 196 1.76 -2.53 -19.34
N PRO A 197 3.04 -2.56 -18.84
CA PRO A 197 3.82 -3.80 -18.74
C PRO A 197 3.31 -4.68 -17.58
N GLY A 198 3.35 -5.99 -17.76
CA GLY A 198 2.98 -6.97 -16.73
C GLY A 198 1.61 -6.69 -16.13
N ASN A 199 1.58 -6.47 -14.82
CA ASN A 199 0.39 -6.16 -14.03
C ASN A 199 0.39 -4.72 -13.48
N TYR A 200 0.98 -3.76 -14.22
CA TYR A 200 0.97 -2.33 -13.86
C TYR A 200 -0.38 -1.70 -14.16
N ASN A 201 -1.41 -2.14 -13.42
CA ASN A 201 -2.81 -1.80 -13.63
C ASN A 201 -3.41 -0.93 -12.49
N THR A 202 -2.58 -0.35 -11.65
CA THR A 202 -2.96 0.67 -10.66
C THR A 202 -2.56 2.05 -11.14
N THR A 203 -3.15 3.12 -10.60
CA THR A 203 -2.82 4.52 -10.97
C THR A 203 -1.32 4.77 -11.00
N LEU A 204 -0.59 4.41 -9.95
CA LEU A 204 0.88 4.59 -9.92
C LEU A 204 1.63 3.66 -10.89
N GLY A 205 1.09 2.49 -11.20
CA GLY A 205 1.64 1.60 -12.23
C GLY A 205 1.50 2.21 -13.63
N VAL A 206 0.35 2.80 -13.93
CA VAL A 206 0.07 3.54 -15.16
C VAL A 206 0.96 4.79 -15.26
N VAL A 207 1.02 5.59 -14.20
CA VAL A 207 1.91 6.76 -14.10
C VAL A 207 3.36 6.38 -14.39
N ARG A 208 3.83 5.29 -13.79
CA ARG A 208 5.18 4.80 -14.03
C ARG A 208 5.41 4.41 -15.50
N THR A 209 4.45 3.72 -16.10
CA THR A 209 4.53 3.34 -17.54
C THR A 209 4.64 4.58 -18.41
N ILE A 210 3.80 5.59 -18.18
CA ILE A 210 3.82 6.85 -18.94
C ILE A 210 5.17 7.55 -18.78
N ARG A 211 5.65 7.72 -17.56
CA ARG A 211 6.90 8.44 -17.30
C ARG A 211 8.16 7.73 -17.79
N GLU A 212 8.21 6.39 -17.71
CA GLU A 212 9.40 5.62 -18.06
C GLU A 212 9.43 5.18 -19.53
N GLN A 213 8.26 4.93 -20.15
CA GLN A 213 8.19 4.25 -21.44
C GLN A 213 7.48 5.03 -22.54
N MET A 214 6.61 6.02 -22.20
CA MET A 214 5.92 6.83 -23.19
C MET A 214 6.92 7.66 -24.00
N LYS A 215 6.75 7.65 -25.34
CA LYS A 215 7.55 8.43 -26.27
C LYS A 215 6.63 9.14 -27.25
N SER A 216 7.09 10.26 -27.80
CA SER A 216 6.32 11.10 -28.72
C SER A 216 5.86 10.41 -30.03
N PHE A 217 6.47 9.29 -30.40
CA PHE A 217 6.09 8.52 -31.56
C PHE A 217 4.99 7.49 -31.32
N HIS A 218 4.57 7.27 -30.05
CA HIS A 218 3.47 6.34 -29.78
C HIS A 218 2.15 6.96 -30.23
N GLU A 219 1.35 6.17 -30.95
CA GLU A 219 0.04 6.56 -31.48
C GLU A 219 -1.09 5.97 -30.64
N ILE A 220 -0.85 4.79 -30.04
CA ILE A 220 -1.84 4.09 -29.22
C ILE A 220 -1.24 3.73 -27.87
N PHE A 221 -2.01 3.98 -26.81
CA PHE A 221 -1.69 3.52 -25.46
C PHE A 221 -2.78 2.59 -24.94
N ILE A 222 -2.45 1.31 -24.74
CA ILE A 222 -3.35 0.32 -24.14
C ILE A 222 -3.11 0.28 -22.63
N CYS A 223 -4.07 0.79 -21.89
CA CYS A 223 -4.01 0.92 -20.43
C CYS A 223 -4.83 -0.18 -19.76
N GLU A 224 -4.16 -1.17 -19.14
CA GLU A 224 -4.83 -2.14 -18.27
C GLU A 224 -5.19 -1.45 -16.95
N MET A 225 -6.48 -1.52 -16.56
CA MET A 225 -7.03 -0.88 -15.38
C MET A 225 -7.53 -1.93 -14.40
N GLY A 226 -6.87 -2.01 -13.26
CA GLY A 226 -7.26 -2.86 -12.14
C GLY A 226 -7.89 -2.03 -11.03
N ALA A 227 -8.78 -2.64 -10.27
CA ALA A 227 -9.40 -2.01 -9.11
C ALA A 227 -9.51 -2.97 -7.93
N ARG A 228 -9.42 -2.42 -6.73
CA ARG A 228 -9.69 -3.07 -5.45
C ARG A 228 -10.77 -2.35 -4.66
N GLU A 229 -11.02 -1.09 -4.96
CA GLU A 229 -12.00 -0.21 -4.33
C GLU A 229 -12.78 0.53 -5.42
N VAL A 230 -13.98 1.00 -5.07
CA VAL A 230 -14.78 1.88 -5.93
C VAL A 230 -14.02 3.18 -6.15
N GLY A 231 -13.98 3.67 -7.39
CA GLY A 231 -13.24 4.87 -7.79
C GLY A 231 -11.83 4.62 -8.32
N ASP A 232 -11.27 3.41 -8.16
CA ASP A 232 -9.90 3.12 -8.63
C ASP A 232 -9.78 3.22 -10.17
N ILE A 233 -10.80 2.79 -10.93
CA ILE A 233 -10.80 2.89 -12.39
C ILE A 233 -11.04 4.32 -12.82
N LYS A 234 -11.97 5.01 -12.15
CA LYS A 234 -12.22 6.43 -12.38
C LYS A 234 -10.93 7.26 -12.22
N GLU A 235 -10.14 7.02 -11.17
CA GLU A 235 -8.86 7.72 -10.96
C GLU A 235 -7.90 7.52 -12.15
N ILE A 236 -7.84 6.31 -12.71
CA ILE A 236 -7.01 6.05 -13.89
C ILE A 236 -7.59 6.73 -15.12
N CYS A 237 -8.91 6.68 -15.32
CA CYS A 237 -9.60 7.32 -16.44
C CYS A 237 -9.43 8.85 -16.43
N ASP A 238 -9.53 9.48 -15.24
CA ASP A 238 -9.31 10.92 -15.06
C ASP A 238 -7.87 11.34 -15.41
N LEU A 239 -6.91 10.42 -15.34
CA LEU A 239 -5.54 10.66 -15.77
C LEU A 239 -5.33 10.49 -17.27
N VAL A 240 -5.84 9.36 -17.84
CA VAL A 240 -5.47 8.95 -19.20
C VAL A 240 -6.51 9.30 -20.25
N HIS A 241 -7.72 9.69 -19.87
CA HIS A 241 -8.85 10.07 -20.75
C HIS A 241 -9.06 9.06 -21.91
N PRO A 242 -9.50 7.82 -21.62
CA PRO A 242 -9.62 6.79 -22.63
C PRO A 242 -10.68 7.15 -23.67
N ARG A 243 -10.36 6.98 -24.95
CA ARG A 243 -11.31 7.12 -26.07
C ARG A 243 -12.07 5.82 -26.32
N TYR A 244 -11.44 4.68 -26.05
CA TYR A 244 -12.06 3.36 -26.21
C TYR A 244 -11.93 2.57 -24.89
N GLY A 245 -12.97 1.79 -24.58
CA GLY A 245 -13.01 0.92 -23.42
C GLY A 245 -13.30 -0.52 -23.77
N ILE A 246 -12.67 -1.46 -23.07
CA ILE A 246 -12.96 -2.89 -23.18
C ILE A 246 -13.20 -3.41 -21.76
N ILE A 247 -14.41 -3.96 -21.52
CA ILE A 247 -14.75 -4.66 -20.29
C ILE A 247 -14.82 -6.16 -20.60
N THR A 248 -13.81 -6.90 -20.14
CA THR A 248 -13.62 -8.30 -20.51
C THR A 248 -14.59 -9.24 -19.83
N SER A 249 -14.77 -9.08 -18.52
CA SER A 249 -15.71 -9.89 -17.73
C SER A 249 -15.92 -9.27 -16.35
N ILE A 250 -17.07 -9.58 -15.75
CA ILE A 250 -17.36 -9.29 -14.35
C ILE A 250 -17.52 -10.61 -13.60
N GLY A 251 -16.93 -10.69 -12.41
CA GLY A 251 -17.03 -11.85 -11.54
C GLY A 251 -16.57 -11.51 -10.12
N PRO A 252 -16.77 -12.40 -9.13
CA PRO A 252 -16.56 -12.15 -7.71
C PRO A 252 -15.07 -12.11 -7.32
N GLN A 253 -14.33 -11.20 -7.95
CA GLN A 253 -12.92 -10.96 -7.65
C GLN A 253 -12.79 -9.83 -6.61
N HIS A 254 -11.92 -10.01 -5.61
CA HIS A 254 -11.71 -9.03 -4.52
C HIS A 254 -12.99 -8.66 -3.72
N LEU A 255 -13.92 -9.59 -3.57
CA LEU A 255 -15.21 -9.37 -2.89
C LEU A 255 -15.03 -8.83 -1.46
N GLN A 256 -13.95 -9.20 -0.76
CA GLN A 256 -13.64 -8.67 0.58
C GLN A 256 -13.44 -7.15 0.61
N SER A 257 -12.87 -6.56 -0.43
CA SER A 257 -12.63 -5.12 -0.51
C SER A 257 -13.79 -4.37 -1.16
N PHE A 258 -14.49 -4.99 -2.10
CA PHE A 258 -15.67 -4.38 -2.73
C PHE A 258 -16.96 -4.53 -1.91
N HIS A 259 -17.00 -5.50 -0.98
CA HIS A 259 -18.14 -5.83 -0.11
C HIS A 259 -19.36 -6.41 -0.85
N SER A 260 -19.58 -6.09 -2.12
CA SER A 260 -20.70 -6.62 -2.92
C SER A 260 -20.32 -6.78 -4.40
N ILE A 261 -21.12 -7.56 -5.14
CA ILE A 261 -20.94 -7.73 -6.59
C ILE A 261 -21.34 -6.47 -7.35
N GLU A 262 -22.34 -5.75 -6.85
CA GLU A 262 -22.83 -4.48 -7.40
C GLU A 262 -21.70 -3.43 -7.41
N ASN A 263 -20.93 -3.33 -6.35
CA ASN A 263 -19.76 -2.45 -6.29
C ASN A 263 -18.68 -2.86 -7.31
N ILE A 264 -18.53 -4.16 -7.58
CA ILE A 264 -17.60 -4.63 -8.64
C ILE A 264 -18.13 -4.21 -10.00
N ILE A 265 -19.44 -4.39 -10.28
CA ILE A 265 -20.09 -3.97 -11.51
C ILE A 265 -19.89 -2.48 -11.69
N HIS A 266 -20.37 -1.66 -10.74
CA HIS A 266 -20.24 -0.21 -10.76
C HIS A 266 -18.80 0.23 -11.05
N THR A 267 -17.81 -0.32 -10.34
CA THR A 267 -16.41 0.03 -10.55
C THR A 267 -15.90 -0.31 -11.95
N LYS A 268 -16.36 -1.41 -12.58
CA LYS A 268 -15.95 -1.73 -13.95
C LYS A 268 -16.61 -0.82 -14.97
N PHE A 269 -17.83 -0.37 -14.71
CA PHE A 269 -18.54 0.58 -15.55
C PHE A 269 -18.01 2.02 -15.42
N GLU A 270 -17.24 2.36 -14.37
CA GLU A 270 -16.49 3.63 -14.32
C GLU A 270 -15.66 3.89 -15.61
N LEU A 271 -15.22 2.82 -16.29
CA LEU A 271 -14.54 2.95 -17.59
C LEU A 271 -15.53 3.40 -18.69
N ALA A 272 -16.74 2.84 -18.71
CA ALA A 272 -17.76 3.22 -19.68
C ALA A 272 -18.22 4.67 -19.44
N ASP A 273 -18.46 5.04 -18.19
CA ASP A 273 -18.88 6.39 -17.79
C ASP A 273 -17.83 7.46 -18.13
N ALA A 274 -16.55 7.08 -18.18
CA ALA A 274 -15.45 8.01 -18.50
C ALA A 274 -15.23 8.21 -19.99
N ILE A 275 -15.92 7.44 -20.86
CA ILE A 275 -15.78 7.55 -22.31
C ILE A 275 -16.84 8.52 -22.84
N GLY A 276 -16.38 9.56 -23.52
CA GLY A 276 -17.27 10.54 -24.13
C GLY A 276 -18.01 10.01 -25.38
N ASP A 277 -18.93 10.82 -25.90
CA ASP A 277 -19.82 10.50 -27.02
C ASP A 277 -19.08 10.07 -28.31
N ASP A 278 -17.85 10.57 -28.51
CA ASP A 278 -17.00 10.20 -29.64
C ASP A 278 -16.27 8.86 -29.46
N GLY A 279 -16.39 8.24 -28.31
CA GLY A 279 -15.73 6.96 -27.97
C GLY A 279 -16.61 5.75 -28.19
N LYS A 280 -16.05 4.57 -27.89
CA LYS A 280 -16.79 3.31 -27.92
C LYS A 280 -16.38 2.40 -26.80
N VAL A 281 -17.34 1.69 -26.22
CA VAL A 281 -17.13 0.65 -25.21
C VAL A 281 -17.44 -0.71 -25.82
N PHE A 282 -16.55 -1.66 -25.62
CA PHE A 282 -16.69 -3.05 -26.07
C PHE A 282 -16.92 -3.93 -24.85
N LEU A 283 -18.07 -4.57 -24.80
CA LEU A 283 -18.49 -5.46 -23.72
C LEU A 283 -18.45 -6.91 -24.20
N ASN A 284 -18.03 -7.82 -23.31
CA ASN A 284 -18.15 -9.25 -23.58
C ASN A 284 -19.56 -9.71 -23.28
N TYR A 285 -20.39 -9.85 -24.31
CA TYR A 285 -21.79 -10.18 -24.19
C TYR A 285 -22.08 -11.60 -23.66
N ASP A 286 -21.11 -12.51 -23.69
CA ASP A 286 -21.23 -13.84 -23.11
C ASP A 286 -21.16 -13.83 -21.57
N ASN A 287 -20.86 -12.69 -20.95
CA ASN A 287 -20.83 -12.57 -19.51
C ASN A 287 -22.19 -12.07 -18.98
N CYS A 288 -22.93 -12.94 -18.29
CA CYS A 288 -24.29 -12.66 -17.81
C CYS A 288 -24.42 -11.40 -16.94
N LEU A 289 -23.40 -11.07 -16.15
CA LEU A 289 -23.42 -9.88 -15.30
C LEU A 289 -23.24 -8.58 -16.11
N LEU A 290 -22.59 -8.62 -17.25
CA LEU A 290 -22.52 -7.49 -18.17
C LEU A 290 -23.85 -7.28 -18.91
N TYR A 291 -24.48 -8.39 -19.34
CA TYR A 291 -25.75 -8.34 -20.03
C TYR A 291 -26.89 -7.80 -19.15
N THR A 292 -26.97 -8.25 -17.87
CA THR A 292 -28.04 -7.82 -16.98
C THR A 292 -27.91 -6.37 -16.50
N SER A 293 -26.71 -5.81 -16.46
CA SER A 293 -26.51 -4.40 -16.09
C SER A 293 -26.87 -3.44 -17.22
N ASP A 294 -26.65 -3.84 -18.48
CA ASP A 294 -27.00 -3.03 -19.67
C ASP A 294 -28.53 -2.98 -19.88
N ALA A 295 -29.24 -4.09 -19.55
CA ALA A 295 -30.69 -4.16 -19.64
C ALA A 295 -31.47 -3.42 -18.54
N ALA A 296 -30.79 -2.90 -17.52
CA ALA A 296 -31.42 -2.14 -16.45
C ALA A 296 -31.53 -0.63 -16.73
N ASP A 297 -30.84 -0.14 -17.78
CA ASP A 297 -30.83 1.26 -18.20
C ASP A 297 -31.72 1.54 -19.43
N GLU A 298 -32.44 0.51 -19.96
CA GLU A 298 -33.54 0.63 -20.91
C GLU A 298 -34.91 0.58 -20.20
#